data_641991ad6a77b0b203ef144038f2f016
#
_entry.id   641991ad6a77b0b203ef144038f2f016
#
_cell.length_a   1.000
_cell.length_b   1.000
_cell.length_c   1.000
_cell.angle_alpha   90.00
_cell.angle_beta   90.00
_cell.angle_gamma   90.00
#
_symmetry.space_group_name_H-M   'P 1'
#
loop_
_entity.id
_entity.type
_entity.pdbx_description
1 polymer ?
#
loop_
_entity_poly.entity_id
_entity_poly.type
_entity_poly.pdbx_seq_one_letter_code
_entity_poly.pdbx_strand_id
1 'polypeptide(L)' 'GETVDVPVQVPNGSVSISAVPWADVWIDGTHVGQTPIGHLAVPIGEHEIVWRHPQLGERRQQVRVTQHTATRVGVRFE' A
#
# COMPACT_ATOMS: atom_id res chain seq x y z
N GLY A 1 14.45 -2.20 37.45
CA GLY A 1 13.31 -1.61 36.89
C GLY A 1 12.96 -2.23 35.59
N GLU A 2 11.75 -2.54 35.43
CA GLU A 2 11.28 -3.10 34.21
C GLU A 2 11.12 -2.08 33.16
N THR A 3 11.82 -2.27 32.10
CA THR A 3 11.60 -1.46 30.93
C THR A 3 10.40 -2.04 30.22
N VAL A 4 9.30 -1.40 30.39
CA VAL A 4 8.17 -1.74 29.56
C VAL A 4 8.42 -1.12 28.22
N ASP A 5 8.85 -1.93 27.31
CA ASP A 5 8.89 -1.52 25.93
C ASP A 5 7.46 -1.42 25.47
N VAL A 6 6.95 -0.24 25.60
CA VAL A 6 5.72 0.06 24.88
C VAL A 6 6.14 0.24 23.42
N PRO A 7 5.81 -0.71 22.57
CA PRO A 7 6.11 -0.50 21.15
C PRO A 7 5.40 0.76 20.72
N VAL A 8 6.17 1.69 20.18
CA VAL A 8 5.59 2.87 19.59
C VAL A 8 4.81 2.38 18.37
N GLN A 9 3.52 2.21 18.58
CA GLN A 9 2.66 1.82 17.49
C GLN A 9 2.36 3.06 16.68
N VAL A 10 2.94 3.11 15.50
CA VAL A 10 2.55 4.10 14.54
C VAL A 10 1.12 3.78 14.12
N PRO A 11 0.19 4.73 14.20
CA PRO A 11 -1.17 4.48 13.74
C PRO A 11 -1.18 4.02 12.30
N ASN A 12 -2.05 3.10 11.98
CA ASN A 12 -2.21 2.63 10.62
C ASN A 12 -3.34 3.37 9.93
N GLY A 13 -3.14 3.64 8.65
CA GLY A 13 -4.20 4.07 7.78
C GLY A 13 -4.70 2.90 6.94
N SER A 14 -5.76 3.12 6.19
CA SER A 14 -6.33 2.13 5.31
C SER A 14 -6.08 2.51 3.86
N VAL A 15 -5.62 1.56 3.06
CA VAL A 15 -5.35 1.77 1.65
C VAL A 15 -6.11 0.73 0.84
N SER A 16 -6.80 1.20 -0.20
CA SER A 16 -7.42 0.34 -1.19
C SER A 16 -6.66 0.50 -2.50
N ILE A 17 -6.24 -0.60 -3.09
CA ILE A 17 -5.39 -0.60 -4.26
C ILE A 17 -6.08 -1.35 -5.39
N SER A 18 -6.09 -0.76 -6.57
CA SER A 18 -6.68 -1.38 -7.73
C SER A 18 -5.80 -1.22 -8.95
N ALA A 19 -6.09 -2.02 -9.96
CA ALA A 19 -5.43 -1.92 -11.25
C ALA A 19 -6.34 -2.49 -12.32
N VAL A 20 -6.20 -2.01 -13.54
CA VAL A 20 -6.95 -2.53 -14.68
C VAL A 20 -5.95 -2.99 -15.72
N PRO A 21 -5.96 -4.26 -16.08
CA PRO A 21 -6.90 -5.33 -15.68
C PRO A 21 -6.65 -5.89 -14.28
N TRP A 22 -5.39 -6.03 -13.86
CA TRP A 22 -4.97 -6.46 -12.54
C TRP A 22 -3.46 -6.29 -12.43
N ALA A 23 -2.94 -6.40 -11.24
CA ALA A 23 -1.49 -6.35 -11.05
C ALA A 23 -1.09 -6.92 -9.70
N ASP A 24 0.13 -7.38 -9.61
CA ASP A 24 0.76 -7.65 -8.33
C ASP A 24 1.22 -6.34 -7.72
N VAL A 25 1.12 -6.24 -6.41
CA VAL A 25 1.40 -4.98 -5.71
C VAL A 25 2.48 -5.17 -4.67
N TRP A 26 3.42 -4.25 -4.67
CA TRP A 26 4.44 -4.14 -3.64
C TRP A 26 4.29 -2.78 -2.96
N ILE A 27 4.46 -2.77 -1.66
CA ILE A 27 4.54 -1.52 -0.89
C ILE A 27 5.89 -1.50 -0.20
N ASP A 28 6.67 -0.46 -0.48
CA ASP A 28 8.03 -0.29 0.04
C ASP A 28 8.89 -1.54 -0.15
N GLY A 29 8.73 -2.19 -1.30
CA GLY A 29 9.50 -3.38 -1.65
C GLY A 29 8.96 -4.69 -1.10
N THR A 30 7.85 -4.67 -0.38
CA THR A 30 7.23 -5.87 0.18
C THR A 30 5.99 -6.25 -0.62
N HIS A 31 5.95 -7.48 -1.09
CA HIS A 31 4.81 -7.98 -1.84
C HIS A 31 3.60 -8.10 -0.91
N VAL A 32 2.51 -7.45 -1.27
CA VAL A 32 1.30 -7.41 -0.44
C VAL A 32 0.13 -8.16 -1.03
N GLY A 33 0.20 -8.50 -2.30
CA GLY A 33 -0.84 -9.29 -2.94
C GLY A 33 -1.12 -8.84 -4.36
N GLN A 34 -2.27 -9.25 -4.85
CA GLN A 34 -2.72 -8.97 -6.20
C GLN A 34 -4.00 -8.15 -6.13
N THR A 35 -4.17 -7.20 -7.04
CA THR A 35 -5.37 -6.36 -7.06
C THR A 35 -6.62 -7.17 -7.42
N PRO A 36 -7.80 -6.75 -6.95
CA PRO A 36 -8.01 -5.62 -6.06
C PRO A 36 -7.63 -5.93 -4.61
N ILE A 37 -7.09 -4.93 -3.94
CA ILE A 37 -6.77 -5.03 -2.52
C ILE A 37 -7.60 -3.99 -1.79
N GLY A 38 -8.45 -4.45 -0.87
CA GLY A 38 -9.28 -3.56 -0.07
C GLY A 38 -8.83 -3.51 1.37
N HIS A 39 -8.90 -2.33 1.96
CA HIS A 39 -8.68 -2.12 3.40
C HIS A 39 -7.37 -2.69 3.91
N LEU A 40 -6.29 -2.46 3.18
CA LEU A 40 -4.97 -2.87 3.64
C LEU A 40 -4.49 -1.89 4.71
N ALA A 41 -4.12 -2.41 5.87
CA ALA A 41 -3.57 -1.58 6.94
C ALA A 41 -2.11 -1.28 6.65
N VAL A 42 -1.77 0.00 6.60
CA VAL A 42 -0.41 0.46 6.33
C VAL A 42 -0.07 1.57 7.32
N PRO A 43 1.14 1.63 7.84
CA PRO A 43 1.52 2.75 8.71
C PRO A 43 1.29 4.09 8.01
N ILE A 44 0.91 5.08 8.77
CA ILE A 44 0.76 6.42 8.20
C ILE A 44 2.11 6.95 7.73
N GLY A 45 2.09 7.77 6.70
CA GLY A 45 3.30 8.34 6.11
C GLY A 45 3.35 8.10 4.62
N GLU A 46 4.51 8.33 4.04
CA GLU A 46 4.70 8.15 2.61
C GLU A 46 5.18 6.74 2.30
N HIS A 47 4.57 6.15 1.28
CA HIS A 47 4.91 4.81 0.84
C HIS A 47 4.99 4.77 -0.68
N GLU A 48 5.86 3.92 -1.19
CA GLU A 48 5.96 3.66 -2.61
C GLU A 48 5.14 2.42 -2.93
N ILE A 49 4.22 2.57 -3.87
CA ILE A 49 3.41 1.45 -4.35
C ILE A 49 3.86 1.12 -5.76
N VAL A 50 4.12 -0.15 -5.98
CA VAL A 50 4.53 -0.67 -7.28
C VAL A 50 3.48 -1.68 -7.75
N TRP A 51 2.97 -1.44 -8.95
CA TRP A 51 2.10 -2.40 -9.64
C TRP A 51 2.88 -3.06 -10.74
N ARG A 52 2.79 -4.37 -10.82
CA ARG A 52 3.50 -5.13 -11.84
C ARG A 52 2.59 -6.11 -12.52
N HIS A 53 2.55 -6.03 -13.84
CA HIS A 53 1.80 -6.96 -14.66
C HIS A 53 2.78 -7.66 -15.60
N PRO A 54 2.71 -9.01 -15.73
CA PRO A 54 3.70 -9.74 -16.52
C PRO A 54 3.72 -9.39 -18.01
N GLN A 55 2.64 -8.84 -18.53
CA GLN A 55 2.54 -8.48 -19.94
C GLN A 55 2.50 -6.98 -20.18
N LEU A 56 2.00 -6.22 -19.23
CA LEU A 56 1.74 -4.80 -19.43
C LEU A 56 2.78 -3.89 -18.77
N GLY A 57 3.67 -4.44 -17.96
CA GLY A 57 4.76 -3.69 -17.39
C GLY A 57 4.57 -3.34 -15.93
N GLU A 58 5.22 -2.27 -15.53
CA GLU A 58 5.29 -1.86 -14.14
C GLU A 58 4.91 -0.39 -14.01
N ARG A 59 4.22 -0.06 -12.94
CA ARG A 59 3.88 1.31 -12.56
C ARG A 59 4.28 1.56 -11.11
N ARG A 60 4.72 2.77 -10.83
CA ARG A 60 5.09 3.19 -9.49
C ARG A 60 4.38 4.48 -9.14
N GLN A 61 3.99 4.59 -7.89
CA GLN A 61 3.38 5.81 -7.39
C GLN A 61 3.70 5.96 -5.91
N GLN A 62 4.02 7.18 -5.50
CA GLN A 62 4.14 7.48 -4.09
C GLN A 62 2.81 7.96 -3.56
N VAL A 63 2.43 7.44 -2.41
CA VAL A 63 1.18 7.81 -1.78
C VAL A 63 1.43 8.20 -0.33
N ARG A 64 0.61 9.09 0.16
CA ARG A 64 0.62 9.48 1.57
C ARG A 64 -0.58 8.87 2.24
N VAL A 65 -0.31 8.06 3.26
CA VAL A 65 -1.36 7.40 4.03
C VAL A 65 -1.61 8.22 5.29
N THR A 66 -2.88 8.52 5.53
CA THR A 66 -3.29 9.29 6.70
C THR A 66 -4.23 8.45 7.56
N GLN A 67 -4.29 8.81 8.85
CA GLN A 67 -5.09 8.07 9.81
C GLN A 67 -6.59 8.30 9.63
N HIS A 68 -6.96 9.48 9.17
CA HIS A 68 -8.36 9.89 9.16
C HIS A 68 -9.10 9.65 7.86
N THR A 69 -8.38 9.33 6.80
CA THR A 69 -8.98 9.19 5.48
C THR A 69 -8.47 7.91 4.84
N ALA A 70 -9.40 7.10 4.35
CA ALA A 70 -9.02 5.92 3.56
C ALA A 70 -8.41 6.39 2.24
N THR A 71 -7.24 5.87 1.92
CA THR A 71 -6.55 6.20 0.69
C THR A 71 -6.92 5.19 -0.38
N ARG A 72 -7.29 5.69 -1.55
CA ARG A 72 -7.57 4.85 -2.70
C ARG A 72 -6.60 5.18 -3.80
N VAL A 73 -5.94 4.15 -4.32
CA VAL A 73 -5.00 4.32 -5.42
C VAL A 73 -5.28 3.26 -6.47
N GLY A 74 -5.06 3.62 -7.71
CA GLY A 74 -5.27 2.68 -8.79
C GLY A 74 -4.49 3.11 -10.01
N VAL A 75 -4.22 2.15 -10.88
CA VAL A 75 -3.54 2.41 -12.15
C VAL A 75 -4.30 1.71 -13.27
N ARG A 76 -4.13 2.24 -14.46
CA ARG A 76 -4.69 1.65 -15.65
C ARG A 76 -3.53 1.36 -16.60
N PHE A 77 -3.33 0.10 -16.90
CA PHE A 77 -2.30 -0.34 -17.83
C PHE A 77 -2.75 -0.29 -19.28
N GLU A 78 -4.01 -0.16 -19.50
CA GLU A 78 -4.56 -0.07 -20.86
C GLU A 78 -4.45 1.34 -21.44
#